data_fb8d339dc8b75a1bd0ef1a629682da95
#
_entry.id   fb8d339dc8b75a1bd0ef1a629682da95
#
_cell.length_a   1.000
_cell.length_b   1.000
_cell.length_c   1.000
_cell.angle_alpha   90.00
_cell.angle_beta   90.00
_cell.angle_gamma   90.00
#
_symmetry.space_group_name_H-M   'P 1'
#
loop_
_entity.id
_entity.type
_entity.pdbx_description
1 polymer ?
#
loop_
_entity_poly.entity_id
_entity_poly.type
_entity_poly.pdbx_seq_one_letter_code
_entity_poly.pdbx_strand_id
1 'polypeptide(L)'
;MLAERGLRADFFVNPGKVGEAGLASWAQLREMAAGGMSIQSHGWNHRYFTELDDRALREDLLRSRLAIEDHVGTAVTLLAPPGGRMRAELPAVARECGYTHVLGSEPGVLDGAASTRALPRMSVTAALDAATLERWIAGRGIARARLRYGVLGFAKRALGDRRYERLRGRLLGQGDVAR
;
A
#
# COMPACT_ATOMS: atom_id res chain seq x y z
N MET A 1 -0.48 21.89 -0.96
CA MET A 1 -0.48 21.45 0.48
C MET A 1 0.80 20.71 0.89
N LEU A 2 1.13 19.50 0.40
CA LEU A 2 2.41 18.82 0.76
C LEU A 2 3.61 19.57 0.18
N ALA A 3 3.60 19.85 -1.10
CA ALA A 3 4.68 20.56 -1.81
C ALA A 3 4.96 21.94 -1.21
N GLU A 4 3.93 22.70 -0.86
CA GLU A 4 4.06 24.01 -0.18
C GLU A 4 4.79 23.93 1.17
N ARG A 5 4.79 22.76 1.79
CA ARG A 5 5.49 22.47 3.05
C ARG A 5 6.84 21.78 2.85
N GLY A 6 7.30 21.64 1.60
CA GLY A 6 8.53 20.91 1.27
C GLY A 6 8.45 19.40 1.55
N LEU A 7 7.25 18.85 1.72
CA LEU A 7 7.04 17.43 2.01
C LEU A 7 6.87 16.65 0.71
N ARG A 8 7.46 15.46 0.65
CA ARG A 8 7.31 14.51 -0.44
C ARG A 8 6.55 13.28 0.03
N ALA A 9 5.87 12.59 -0.89
CA ALA A 9 5.14 11.38 -0.60
C ALA A 9 5.15 10.42 -1.80
N ASP A 10 5.04 9.13 -1.53
CA ASP A 10 4.79 8.10 -2.52
C ASP A 10 3.28 7.86 -2.63
N PHE A 11 2.74 8.01 -3.84
CA PHE A 11 1.33 7.75 -4.14
C PHE A 11 1.20 6.44 -4.90
N PHE A 12 0.56 5.46 -4.28
CA PHE A 12 0.34 4.15 -4.87
C PHE A 12 -0.97 4.14 -5.65
N VAL A 13 -0.90 4.00 -6.96
CA VAL A 13 -2.04 4.13 -7.88
C VAL A 13 -2.37 2.83 -8.59
N ASN A 14 -3.62 2.70 -9.02
CA ASN A 14 -4.11 1.61 -9.85
C ASN A 14 -4.34 2.14 -11.26
N PRO A 15 -3.46 1.90 -12.25
CA PRO A 15 -3.59 2.44 -13.61
C PRO A 15 -4.93 2.16 -14.27
N GLY A 16 -5.49 0.98 -14.05
CA GLY A 16 -6.78 0.59 -14.60
C GLY A 16 -7.98 1.39 -14.06
N LYS A 17 -7.76 2.21 -13.03
CA LYS A 17 -8.78 3.07 -12.41
C LYS A 17 -8.50 4.57 -12.56
N VAL A 18 -7.38 4.94 -13.15
CA VAL A 18 -7.03 6.34 -13.35
C VAL A 18 -8.06 7.01 -14.25
N GLY A 19 -8.58 8.17 -13.82
CA GLY A 19 -9.61 8.94 -14.55
C GLY A 19 -11.04 8.50 -14.28
N GLU A 20 -11.29 7.46 -13.48
CA GLU A 20 -12.63 7.16 -12.98
C GLU A 20 -13.15 8.29 -12.07
N ALA A 21 -14.46 8.41 -11.93
CA ALA A 21 -15.08 9.45 -11.09
C ALA A 21 -14.54 9.43 -9.66
N GLY A 22 -14.04 10.55 -9.18
CA GLY A 22 -13.44 10.69 -7.84
C GLY A 22 -11.99 10.22 -7.73
N LEU A 23 -11.37 9.74 -8.82
CA LEU A 23 -9.96 9.36 -8.85
C LEU A 23 -9.15 10.33 -9.72
N ALA A 24 -7.84 10.40 -9.47
CA ALA A 24 -6.94 11.27 -10.21
C ALA A 24 -6.84 10.86 -11.68
N SER A 25 -6.76 11.85 -12.56
CA SER A 25 -6.44 11.66 -13.97
C SER A 25 -4.92 11.54 -14.20
N TRP A 26 -4.50 11.03 -15.35
CA TRP A 26 -3.07 11.00 -15.73
C TRP A 26 -2.43 12.38 -15.76
N ALA A 27 -3.18 13.43 -16.14
CA ALA A 27 -2.70 14.81 -16.14
C ALA A 27 -2.37 15.27 -14.71
N GLN A 28 -3.25 14.98 -13.75
CA GLN A 28 -3.03 15.29 -12.33
C GLN A 28 -1.86 14.51 -11.74
N LEU A 29 -1.71 13.22 -12.11
CA LEU A 29 -0.58 12.42 -11.65
C LEU A 29 0.76 12.94 -12.19
N ARG A 30 0.80 13.42 -13.45
CA ARG A 30 1.98 14.09 -14.00
C ARG A 30 2.28 15.40 -13.28
N GLU A 31 1.27 16.20 -12.98
CA GLU A 31 1.44 17.43 -12.20
C GLU A 31 2.00 17.15 -10.80
N MET A 32 1.47 16.12 -10.13
CA MET A 32 2.00 15.68 -8.84
C MET A 32 3.47 15.25 -8.94
N ALA A 33 3.84 14.48 -9.96
CA ALA A 33 5.22 14.06 -10.19
C ALA A 33 6.14 15.25 -10.47
N ALA A 34 5.71 16.22 -11.30
CA ALA A 34 6.44 17.46 -11.54
C ALA A 34 6.61 18.30 -10.26
N GLY A 35 5.65 18.23 -9.33
CA GLY A 35 5.71 18.83 -8.00
C GLY A 35 6.57 18.06 -6.99
N GLY A 36 7.30 17.00 -7.43
CA GLY A 36 8.23 16.24 -6.61
C GLY A 36 7.59 15.08 -5.82
N MET A 37 6.33 14.72 -6.12
CA MET A 37 5.71 13.51 -5.58
C MET A 37 6.14 12.29 -6.38
N SER A 38 6.21 11.13 -5.73
CA SER A 38 6.52 9.85 -6.36
C SER A 38 5.22 9.10 -6.67
N ILE A 39 5.03 8.66 -7.91
CA ILE A 39 3.87 7.89 -8.34
C ILE A 39 4.29 6.44 -8.51
N GLN A 40 3.69 5.55 -7.72
CA GLN A 40 4.10 4.17 -7.55
C GLN A 40 2.93 3.19 -7.74
N SER A 41 3.21 1.87 -7.81
CA SER A 41 2.22 0.87 -8.16
C SER A 41 1.42 0.33 -6.98
N HIS A 42 0.08 0.23 -7.15
CA HIS A 42 -0.83 -0.50 -6.27
C HIS A 42 -1.52 -1.69 -6.98
N GLY A 43 -0.85 -2.25 -8.00
CA GLY A 43 -1.44 -3.20 -8.92
C GLY A 43 -2.34 -2.54 -9.96
N TRP A 44 -2.88 -3.32 -10.92
CA TRP A 44 -3.63 -2.77 -12.05
C TRP A 44 -5.03 -2.25 -11.65
N ASN A 45 -5.88 -3.14 -11.05
CA ASN A 45 -7.31 -2.87 -10.79
C ASN A 45 -7.70 -3.05 -9.32
N HIS A 46 -6.76 -2.91 -8.38
CA HIS A 46 -6.99 -3.12 -6.94
C HIS A 46 -7.45 -4.54 -6.57
N ARG A 47 -7.14 -5.55 -7.40
CA ARG A 47 -7.41 -6.96 -7.05
C ARG A 47 -6.40 -7.43 -6.00
N TYR A 48 -6.86 -8.27 -5.07
CA TYR A 48 -5.93 -8.87 -4.11
C TYR A 48 -5.00 -9.86 -4.79
N PHE A 49 -3.69 -9.69 -4.62
CA PHE A 49 -2.68 -10.56 -5.23
C PHE A 49 -2.77 -12.01 -4.75
N THR A 50 -3.37 -12.24 -3.59
CA THR A 50 -3.68 -13.59 -3.07
C THR A 50 -4.78 -14.32 -3.85
N GLU A 51 -5.50 -13.64 -4.71
CA GLU A 51 -6.58 -14.19 -5.56
C GLU A 51 -6.10 -14.42 -7.01
N LEU A 52 -4.85 -14.05 -7.34
CA LEU A 52 -4.27 -14.22 -8.66
C LEU A 52 -3.40 -15.47 -8.68
N ASP A 53 -3.42 -16.21 -9.79
CA ASP A 53 -2.38 -17.19 -10.07
C ASP A 53 -1.05 -16.50 -10.43
N ASP A 54 0.03 -17.25 -10.57
CA ASP A 54 1.37 -16.69 -10.78
C ASP A 54 1.50 -15.93 -12.10
N ARG A 55 0.80 -16.38 -13.14
CA ARG A 55 0.79 -15.73 -14.44
C ARG A 55 0.04 -14.40 -14.36
N ALA A 56 -1.18 -14.42 -13.84
CA ALA A 56 -2.01 -13.23 -13.68
C ALA A 56 -1.35 -12.20 -12.75
N LEU A 57 -0.65 -12.65 -11.71
CA LEU A 57 0.12 -11.77 -10.84
C LEU A 57 1.23 -11.04 -11.61
N ARG A 58 2.05 -11.77 -12.38
CA ARG A 58 3.12 -11.16 -13.19
C ARG A 58 2.57 -10.18 -14.22
N GLU A 59 1.49 -10.54 -14.90
CA GLU A 59 0.82 -9.68 -15.89
C GLU A 59 0.30 -8.39 -15.22
N ASP A 60 -0.35 -8.48 -14.04
CA ASP A 60 -0.85 -7.34 -13.27
C ASP A 60 0.29 -6.39 -12.88
N LEU A 61 1.37 -6.94 -12.32
CA LEU A 61 2.54 -6.18 -11.88
C LEU A 61 3.24 -5.46 -13.03
N LEU A 62 3.56 -6.19 -14.11
CA LEU A 62 4.23 -5.61 -15.28
C LEU A 62 3.37 -4.55 -15.96
N ARG A 63 2.08 -4.85 -16.19
CA ARG A 63 1.15 -3.92 -16.81
C ARG A 63 0.98 -2.65 -15.99
N SER A 64 0.86 -2.79 -14.66
CA SER A 64 0.73 -1.63 -13.75
C SER A 64 1.97 -0.75 -13.81
N ARG A 65 3.15 -1.34 -13.69
CA ARG A 65 4.41 -0.61 -13.73
C ARG A 65 4.59 0.14 -15.04
N LEU A 66 4.52 -0.55 -16.16
CA LEU A 66 4.75 0.01 -17.49
C LEU A 66 3.76 1.14 -17.81
N ALA A 67 2.48 0.99 -17.44
CA ALA A 67 1.49 2.03 -17.68
C ALA A 67 1.79 3.31 -16.88
N ILE A 68 2.24 3.20 -15.63
CA ILE A 68 2.62 4.40 -14.85
C ILE A 68 3.86 5.05 -15.45
N GLU A 69 4.90 4.27 -15.77
CA GLU A 69 6.13 4.77 -16.37
C GLU A 69 5.87 5.49 -17.71
N ASP A 70 5.02 4.92 -18.55
CA ASP A 70 4.64 5.48 -19.85
C ASP A 70 3.87 6.82 -19.72
N HIS A 71 2.91 6.88 -18.80
CA HIS A 71 2.06 8.06 -18.66
C HIS A 71 2.67 9.17 -17.81
N VAL A 72 3.52 8.83 -16.82
CA VAL A 72 4.08 9.80 -15.87
C VAL A 72 5.51 10.17 -16.22
N GLY A 73 6.24 9.30 -16.91
CA GLY A 73 7.63 9.53 -17.33
C GLY A 73 8.66 9.37 -16.21
N THR A 74 8.28 8.70 -15.11
CA THR A 74 9.20 8.42 -13.97
C THR A 74 9.24 6.94 -13.65
N ALA A 75 10.38 6.46 -13.16
CA ALA A 75 10.56 5.05 -12.80
C ALA A 75 9.62 4.63 -11.66
N VAL A 76 9.03 3.43 -11.80
CA VAL A 76 8.18 2.81 -10.77
C VAL A 76 8.96 1.67 -10.12
N THR A 77 9.40 1.90 -8.91
CA THR A 77 10.28 0.99 -8.17
C THR A 77 9.62 0.39 -6.92
N LEU A 78 8.51 0.99 -6.46
CA LEU A 78 7.82 0.57 -5.26
C LEU A 78 6.48 -0.07 -5.59
N LEU A 79 6.15 -1.14 -4.87
CA LEU A 79 4.88 -1.84 -4.95
C LEU A 79 4.22 -1.89 -3.58
N ALA A 80 2.97 -1.45 -3.46
CA ALA A 80 2.14 -1.73 -2.29
C ALA A 80 1.00 -2.68 -2.70
N PRO A 81 0.87 -3.87 -2.09
CA PRO A 81 -0.20 -4.80 -2.45
C PRO A 81 -1.57 -4.29 -1.97
N PRO A 82 -2.64 -4.43 -2.79
CA PRO A 82 -4.00 -4.08 -2.40
C PRO A 82 -4.43 -4.76 -1.10
N GLY A 83 -5.03 -3.97 -0.19
CA GLY A 83 -5.44 -4.42 1.14
C GLY A 83 -4.31 -4.92 2.03
N GLY A 84 -3.04 -4.67 1.66
CA GLY A 84 -1.87 -5.15 2.39
C GLY A 84 -1.74 -6.68 2.42
N ARG A 85 -2.44 -7.39 1.51
CA ARG A 85 -2.43 -8.86 1.48
C ARG A 85 -1.18 -9.36 0.78
N MET A 86 -0.36 -10.09 1.54
CA MET A 86 0.93 -10.59 1.09
C MET A 86 0.87 -12.07 0.73
N ARG A 87 1.52 -12.43 -0.37
CA ARG A 87 2.00 -13.78 -0.66
C ARG A 87 3.48 -13.85 -0.27
N ALA A 88 3.93 -15.01 0.20
CA ALA A 88 5.33 -15.18 0.64
C ALA A 88 6.34 -14.88 -0.49
N GLU A 89 6.00 -15.28 -1.71
CA GLU A 89 6.81 -15.11 -2.92
C GLU A 89 6.71 -13.73 -3.56
N LEU A 90 5.74 -12.88 -3.14
CA LEU A 90 5.50 -11.58 -3.78
C LEU A 90 6.75 -10.69 -3.90
N PRO A 91 7.64 -10.58 -2.89
CA PRO A 91 8.84 -9.76 -3.04
C PRO A 91 9.81 -10.27 -4.13
N ALA A 92 9.89 -11.58 -4.32
CA ALA A 92 10.72 -12.17 -5.38
C ALA A 92 10.10 -11.91 -6.76
N VAL A 93 8.80 -12.19 -6.93
CA VAL A 93 8.06 -11.96 -8.17
C VAL A 93 8.06 -10.47 -8.55
N ALA A 94 7.86 -9.57 -7.60
CA ALA A 94 7.91 -8.14 -7.84
C ALA A 94 9.30 -7.69 -8.34
N ARG A 95 10.38 -8.25 -7.78
CA ARG A 95 11.75 -7.95 -8.23
C ARG A 95 11.98 -8.42 -9.67
N GLU A 96 11.51 -9.60 -10.04
CA GLU A 96 11.56 -10.10 -11.42
C GLU A 96 10.75 -9.20 -12.38
N CYS A 97 9.69 -8.55 -11.89
CA CYS A 97 8.92 -7.55 -12.64
C CYS A 97 9.54 -6.14 -12.59
N GLY A 98 10.73 -5.95 -11.99
CA GLY A 98 11.48 -4.70 -11.98
C GLY A 98 11.18 -3.75 -10.83
N TYR A 99 10.42 -4.18 -9.81
CA TYR A 99 10.29 -3.42 -8.57
C TYR A 99 11.48 -3.67 -7.65
N THR A 100 11.91 -2.65 -6.93
CA THR A 100 13.00 -2.78 -5.94
C THR A 100 12.49 -3.16 -4.56
N HIS A 101 11.32 -2.63 -4.17
CA HIS A 101 10.74 -2.87 -2.86
C HIS A 101 9.24 -3.12 -2.92
N VAL A 102 8.79 -3.99 -2.01
CA VAL A 102 7.37 -4.20 -1.71
C VAL A 102 7.08 -3.64 -0.32
N LEU A 103 6.05 -2.82 -0.21
CA LEU A 103 5.64 -2.22 1.06
C LEU A 103 4.52 -3.06 1.69
N GLY A 104 4.81 -3.70 2.81
CA GLY A 104 3.84 -4.47 3.59
C GLY A 104 2.92 -3.58 4.42
N SER A 105 2.10 -4.19 5.25
CA SER A 105 1.25 -3.53 6.25
C SER A 105 1.63 -3.90 7.68
N GLU A 106 2.68 -4.70 7.87
CA GLU A 106 3.19 -5.02 9.19
C GLU A 106 3.80 -3.77 9.83
N PRO A 107 3.40 -3.41 11.06
CA PRO A 107 3.98 -2.28 11.76
C PRO A 107 5.48 -2.47 12.03
N GLY A 108 6.27 -1.44 11.75
CA GLY A 108 7.72 -1.50 11.98
C GLY A 108 8.44 -0.25 11.56
N VAL A 109 9.72 -0.23 11.82
CA VAL A 109 10.67 0.78 11.35
C VAL A 109 11.66 0.14 10.38
N LEU A 110 12.21 0.93 9.49
CA LEU A 110 13.30 0.52 8.61
C LEU A 110 14.60 0.62 9.41
N ASP A 111 15.38 -0.46 9.42
CA ASP A 111 16.66 -0.55 10.14
C ASP A 111 17.88 -0.30 9.24
N GLY A 112 17.65 0.18 8.01
CA GLY A 112 18.70 0.47 7.04
C GLY A 112 19.30 -0.77 6.35
N ALA A 113 18.95 -1.98 6.76
CA ALA A 113 19.37 -3.18 6.05
C ALA A 113 18.56 -3.36 4.77
N ALA A 114 19.22 -3.65 3.66
CA ALA A 114 18.56 -4.01 2.40
C ALA A 114 17.75 -5.30 2.63
N SER A 115 16.44 -5.15 2.76
CA SER A 115 15.56 -6.27 3.07
C SER A 115 15.08 -6.93 1.78
N THR A 116 15.24 -8.25 1.67
CA THR A 116 14.59 -9.07 0.65
C THR A 116 13.11 -9.30 0.96
N ARG A 117 12.66 -8.87 2.13
CA ARG A 117 11.27 -8.95 2.62
C ARG A 117 10.52 -7.66 2.29
N ALA A 118 9.21 -7.70 2.49
CA ALA A 118 8.41 -6.48 2.41
C ALA A 118 8.78 -5.49 3.51
N LEU A 119 8.87 -4.22 3.13
CA LEU A 119 9.15 -3.13 4.07
C LEU A 119 7.96 -2.90 5.00
N PRO A 120 8.19 -2.74 6.30
CA PRO A 120 7.13 -2.46 7.26
C PRO A 120 6.59 -1.03 7.09
N ARG A 121 5.34 -0.81 7.50
CA ARG A 121 4.70 0.52 7.51
C ARG A 121 3.84 0.70 8.75
N MET A 122 3.88 1.90 9.32
CA MET A 122 2.91 2.31 10.35
C MET A 122 1.67 2.89 9.67
N SER A 123 0.49 2.36 10.00
CA SER A 123 -0.77 2.84 9.44
C SER A 123 -1.25 4.07 10.20
N VAL A 124 -1.23 5.23 9.56
CA VAL A 124 -1.76 6.49 10.10
C VAL A 124 -3.17 6.69 9.54
N THR A 125 -4.14 6.86 10.42
CA THR A 125 -5.55 7.10 10.08
C THR A 125 -6.05 8.36 10.79
N ALA A 126 -7.19 8.89 10.37
CA ALA A 126 -7.81 10.05 11.02
C ALA A 126 -8.14 9.84 12.52
N ALA A 127 -8.27 8.58 12.95
CA ALA A 127 -8.51 8.22 14.35
C ALA A 127 -7.23 8.14 15.20
N LEU A 128 -6.03 8.30 14.59
CA LEU A 128 -4.76 8.25 15.31
C LEU A 128 -4.52 9.60 16.00
N ASP A 129 -4.30 9.57 17.33
CA ASP A 129 -3.94 10.76 18.08
C ASP A 129 -2.46 11.17 17.85
N ALA A 130 -2.19 12.47 17.98
CA ALA A 130 -0.85 13.03 17.77
C ALA A 130 0.19 12.43 18.72
N ALA A 131 -0.16 12.19 19.99
CA ALA A 131 0.75 11.63 20.98
C ALA A 131 1.19 10.20 20.63
N THR A 132 0.29 9.42 20.00
CA THR A 132 0.65 8.09 19.48
C THR A 132 1.58 8.20 18.27
N LEU A 133 1.32 9.14 17.37
CA LEU A 133 2.21 9.39 16.22
C LEU A 133 3.61 9.80 16.68
N GLU A 134 3.72 10.73 17.63
CA GLU A 134 5.00 11.17 18.21
C GLU A 134 5.77 10.00 18.85
N ARG A 135 5.07 9.13 19.60
CA ARG A 135 5.69 7.91 20.16
C ARG A 135 6.24 7.00 19.05
N TRP A 136 5.52 6.83 17.95
CA TRP A 136 5.98 6.01 16.83
C TRP A 136 7.19 6.62 16.13
N ILE A 137 7.19 7.93 15.90
CA ILE A 137 8.34 8.66 15.34
C ILE A 137 9.57 8.50 16.24
N ALA A 138 9.37 8.50 17.57
CA ALA A 138 10.43 8.24 18.55
C ALA A 138 10.79 6.75 18.71
N GLY A 139 10.30 5.85 17.82
CA GLY A 139 10.57 4.40 17.88
C GLY A 139 9.87 3.66 19.02
N ARG A 140 8.96 4.32 19.75
CA ARG A 140 8.26 3.75 20.91
C ARG A 140 6.89 3.20 20.55
N GLY A 141 6.47 2.11 21.22
CA GLY A 141 5.14 1.52 21.03
C GLY A 141 5.00 0.62 19.79
N ILE A 142 6.07 0.39 19.02
CA ILE A 142 6.07 -0.45 17.81
C ILE A 142 5.70 -1.90 18.15
N ALA A 143 6.25 -2.46 19.25
CA ALA A 143 5.94 -3.82 19.69
C ALA A 143 4.43 -4.01 19.95
N ARG A 144 3.77 -3.02 20.59
CA ARG A 144 2.32 -3.05 20.83
C ARG A 144 1.53 -3.00 19.51
N ALA A 145 1.97 -2.18 18.55
CA ALA A 145 1.36 -2.12 17.23
C ALA A 145 1.50 -3.44 16.49
N ARG A 146 2.67 -4.10 16.55
CA ARG A 146 2.90 -5.45 15.99
C ARG A 146 2.02 -6.51 16.63
N LEU A 147 1.91 -6.52 17.96
CA LEU A 147 1.04 -7.46 18.66
C LEU A 147 -0.42 -7.29 18.21
N ARG A 148 -0.92 -6.06 18.19
CA ARG A 148 -2.28 -5.76 17.71
C ARG A 148 -2.49 -6.22 16.26
N TYR A 149 -1.53 -5.95 15.38
CA TYR A 149 -1.58 -6.39 13.99
C TYR A 149 -1.62 -7.93 13.89
N GLY A 150 -0.80 -8.64 14.67
CA GLY A 150 -0.77 -10.10 14.72
C GLY A 150 -2.10 -10.70 15.20
N VAL A 151 -2.68 -10.17 16.27
CA VAL A 151 -3.99 -10.61 16.81
C VAL A 151 -5.10 -10.40 15.77
N LEU A 152 -5.15 -9.22 15.14
CA LEU A 152 -6.14 -8.93 14.10
C LEU A 152 -5.92 -9.81 12.84
N GLY A 153 -4.67 -10.07 12.49
CA GLY A 153 -4.30 -10.95 11.38
C GLY A 153 -4.69 -12.41 11.66
N PHE A 154 -4.56 -12.87 12.89
CA PHE A 154 -5.04 -14.19 13.31
C PHE A 154 -6.57 -14.28 13.26
N ALA A 155 -7.27 -13.31 13.84
CA ALA A 155 -8.73 -13.23 13.78
C ALA A 155 -9.26 -13.22 12.34
N LYS A 156 -8.60 -12.48 11.45
CA LYS A 156 -8.94 -12.42 10.04
C LYS A 156 -8.77 -13.78 9.34
N ARG A 157 -7.69 -14.51 9.63
CA ARG A 157 -7.45 -15.86 9.10
C ARG A 157 -8.47 -16.88 9.63
N ALA A 158 -8.80 -16.83 10.93
CA ALA A 158 -9.73 -17.76 11.57
C ALA A 158 -11.19 -17.55 11.10
N LEU A 159 -11.62 -16.31 10.91
CA LEU A 159 -13.00 -15.97 10.51
C LEU A 159 -13.21 -15.96 9.00
N GLY A 160 -12.14 -15.91 8.22
CA GLY A 160 -12.17 -15.61 6.79
C GLY A 160 -12.51 -14.14 6.49
N ASP A 161 -12.01 -13.65 5.36
CA ASP A 161 -12.05 -12.23 5.02
C ASP A 161 -13.46 -11.62 5.02
N ARG A 162 -14.45 -12.31 4.42
CA ARG A 162 -15.83 -11.80 4.31
C ARG A 162 -16.56 -11.69 5.65
N ARG A 163 -16.30 -12.61 6.59
CA ARG A 163 -16.90 -12.58 7.93
C ARG A 163 -16.23 -11.54 8.81
N TYR A 164 -14.90 -11.43 8.72
CA TYR A 164 -14.12 -10.43 9.43
C TYR A 164 -14.52 -9.00 9.03
N GLU A 165 -14.63 -8.69 7.74
CA GLU A 165 -15.03 -7.36 7.27
C GLU A 165 -16.47 -6.99 7.71
N ARG A 166 -17.40 -7.95 7.69
CA ARG A 166 -18.76 -7.73 8.23
C ARG A 166 -18.76 -7.45 9.74
N LEU A 167 -17.96 -8.19 10.50
CA LEU A 167 -17.86 -8.00 11.95
C LEU A 167 -17.18 -6.67 12.29
N ARG A 168 -16.12 -6.32 11.57
CA ARG A 168 -15.41 -5.05 11.69
C ARG A 168 -16.32 -3.86 11.39
N GLY A 169 -17.09 -3.91 10.31
CA GLY A 169 -18.05 -2.85 9.95
C GLY A 169 -19.12 -2.63 11.04
N ARG A 170 -19.59 -3.71 11.66
CA ARG A 170 -20.57 -3.64 12.78
C ARG A 170 -19.94 -3.06 14.05
N LEU A 171 -18.70 -3.43 14.38
CA LEU A 171 -18.03 -2.98 15.62
C LEU A 171 -17.49 -1.56 15.54
N LEU A 172 -17.10 -1.09 14.35
CA LEU A 172 -16.49 0.21 14.17
C LEU A 172 -17.45 1.30 13.67
N GLY A 173 -18.74 0.97 13.49
CA GLY A 173 -19.78 1.94 13.09
C GLY A 173 -19.47 2.63 11.75
N GLN A 174 -18.59 2.09 10.92
CA GLN A 174 -18.29 2.63 9.60
C GLN A 174 -19.23 1.98 8.59
N GLY A 175 -20.34 2.66 8.34
CA GLY A 175 -21.07 2.51 7.11
C GLY A 175 -20.16 2.89 5.93
N ASP A 176 -20.20 2.06 4.91
CA ASP A 176 -19.81 2.25 3.52
C ASP A 176 -18.95 3.49 3.18
N VAL A 177 -17.64 3.34 3.22
CA VAL A 177 -16.74 4.10 2.34
C VAL A 177 -15.72 3.11 1.79
N ALA A 178 -16.00 2.59 0.64
CA ALA A 178 -15.12 2.12 -0.44
C ALA A 178 -15.78 0.97 -1.21
N ARG A 179 -16.52 1.30 -2.21
CA ARG A 179 -16.56 0.52 -3.45
C ARG A 179 -15.64 1.14 -4.46
#